data_d7c727805030509a71ecd13d26e7d9f1
#
_entry.id   d7c727805030509a71ecd13d26e7d9f1
#
_cell.length_a   1.000
_cell.length_b   1.000
_cell.length_c   1.000
_cell.angle_alpha   90.00
_cell.angle_beta   90.00
_cell.angle_gamma   90.00
#
_symmetry.space_group_name_H-M   'P 1'
#
loop_
_entity.id
_entity.type
_entity.pdbx_description
1 polymer ?
#
loop_
_entity_poly.entity_id
_entity_poly.type
_entity_poly.pdbx_seq_one_letter_code
_entity_poly.pdbx_strand_id
1 'polypeptide(L)'
;MNSGKLKFSALSPLIQFIQKSTFSSFLLFFAALLALILANTPANSHIQWILSQKIGFSIGEFSVYKSLLLWINDGLMSIFFFVVGLELKREIIAGELSNPKNVLMPIVGAIGGMLIPASIYIAFNAGNGTESMNGWGIPMATDIAFALGVLYLLGPRVPIQLKVFLTALAIIDDIGAVLVVALFYTSEISTFNLTIGLGILSLMFALNLLGVRRVFIFAVLGIGGVWLATLLSGVHATIAAVLAAFAIPADRRIDKSDYLNSISSLTKKFKTANKAEKDEYLLSADEENIIGEIKRISKASISPLQRLERSMHGLVIYFVMPVFALANAGVVIDSDWMEMITSPVALGVGLGLLLGKIIGIFGLSMLGIKMKLFAMPVGLNARLLLGISFLAAIGFTMSLFINSLAFETVIYQEQAKMGILLASLISGLTGYSLIKRELNKLEKATETPEMLDKKEKGKVLVG
;
A
#
# COMPACT_ATOMS: atom_id res chain seq x y z
N MET A 1 29.51 31.58 10.98
CA MET A 1 28.82 30.34 11.43
C MET A 1 28.93 29.31 10.30
N ASN A 2 29.96 28.46 10.35
CA ASN A 2 30.09 27.34 9.41
C ASN A 2 29.09 26.27 9.83
N SER A 3 28.02 26.10 9.05
CA SER A 3 27.14 24.95 9.18
C SER A 3 27.95 23.70 8.85
N GLY A 4 28.20 22.86 9.86
CA GLY A 4 28.88 21.60 9.71
C GLY A 4 28.18 20.77 8.63
N LYS A 5 28.70 20.79 7.41
CA LYS A 5 28.25 19.92 6.32
C LYS A 5 28.60 18.50 6.74
N LEU A 6 27.56 17.72 7.09
CA LEU A 6 27.70 16.27 7.17
C LEU A 6 28.39 15.81 5.90
N LYS A 7 29.58 15.20 6.05
CA LYS A 7 30.31 14.60 4.90
C LYS A 7 29.45 13.47 4.36
N PHE A 8 28.72 13.74 3.30
CA PHE A 8 27.96 12.71 2.60
C PHE A 8 28.96 11.73 1.97
N SER A 9 28.81 10.46 2.28
CA SER A 9 29.60 9.38 1.68
C SER A 9 29.36 9.35 0.16
N ALA A 10 30.32 8.77 -0.60
CA ALA A 10 30.18 8.56 -2.06
C ALA A 10 28.90 7.78 -2.45
N LEU A 11 28.27 7.10 -1.50
CA LEU A 11 27.01 6.37 -1.64
C LEU A 11 25.74 7.25 -1.50
N SER A 12 25.90 8.56 -1.18
CA SER A 12 24.73 9.44 -0.96
C SER A 12 23.78 9.55 -2.15
N PRO A 13 24.22 9.60 -3.44
CA PRO A 13 23.31 9.61 -4.59
C PRO A 13 22.50 8.32 -4.72
N LEU A 14 23.15 7.18 -4.47
CA LEU A 14 22.49 5.87 -4.52
C LEU A 14 21.46 5.71 -3.39
N ILE A 15 21.81 6.12 -2.16
CA ILE A 15 20.90 6.11 -1.02
C ILE A 15 19.71 7.04 -1.28
N GLN A 16 19.93 8.24 -1.82
CA GLN A 16 18.85 9.16 -2.19
C GLN A 16 17.96 8.62 -3.31
N PHE A 17 18.53 7.87 -4.28
CA PHE A 17 17.77 7.21 -5.33
C PHE A 17 16.90 6.07 -4.77
N ILE A 18 17.47 5.23 -3.90
CA ILE A 18 16.74 4.14 -3.24
C ILE A 18 15.61 4.68 -2.36
N GLN A 19 15.79 5.81 -1.69
CA GLN A 19 14.78 6.44 -0.84
C GLN A 19 13.67 7.16 -1.62
N LYS A 20 13.77 7.28 -2.95
CA LYS A 20 12.68 7.80 -3.77
C LYS A 20 11.57 6.74 -3.93
N SER A 21 10.33 7.15 -3.73
CA SER A 21 9.14 6.29 -3.96
C SER A 21 9.08 5.66 -5.36
N THR A 22 9.73 6.26 -6.33
CA THR A 22 9.88 5.75 -7.70
C THR A 22 10.70 4.44 -7.77
N PHE A 23 11.68 4.25 -6.87
CA PHE A 23 12.51 3.05 -6.86
C PHE A 23 11.73 1.80 -6.43
N SER A 24 10.83 1.93 -5.46
CA SER A 24 10.01 0.79 -4.99
C SER A 24 9.09 0.26 -6.09
N SER A 25 8.47 1.17 -6.86
CA SER A 25 7.60 0.77 -7.97
C SER A 25 8.39 0.14 -9.12
N PHE A 26 9.63 0.61 -9.37
CA PHE A 26 10.53 -0.03 -10.32
C PHE A 26 10.92 -1.45 -9.86
N LEU A 27 11.23 -1.62 -8.57
CA LEU A 27 11.57 -2.92 -7.99
C LEU A 27 10.40 -3.90 -8.10
N LEU A 28 9.18 -3.43 -7.83
CA LEU A 28 7.97 -4.22 -7.94
C LEU A 28 7.70 -4.64 -9.39
N PHE A 29 7.83 -3.71 -10.34
CA PHE A 29 7.72 -4.00 -11.78
C PHE A 29 8.77 -5.01 -12.23
N PHE A 30 10.02 -4.84 -11.80
CA PHE A 30 11.11 -5.77 -12.11
C PHE A 30 10.86 -7.17 -11.53
N ALA A 31 10.35 -7.26 -10.30
CA ALA A 31 9.99 -8.53 -9.68
C ALA A 31 8.88 -9.26 -10.47
N ALA A 32 7.87 -8.53 -10.95
CA ALA A 32 6.82 -9.09 -11.79
C ALA A 32 7.34 -9.56 -13.16
N LEU A 33 8.17 -8.75 -13.79
CA LEU A 33 8.79 -9.11 -15.07
C LEU A 33 9.69 -10.35 -14.92
N LEU A 34 10.47 -10.40 -13.84
CA LEU A 34 11.30 -11.55 -13.52
C LEU A 34 10.44 -12.80 -13.26
N ALA A 35 9.33 -12.68 -12.53
CA ALA A 35 8.38 -13.78 -12.32
C ALA A 35 7.83 -14.33 -13.65
N LEU A 36 7.44 -13.43 -14.57
CA LEU A 36 6.94 -13.80 -15.89
C LEU A 36 8.01 -14.52 -16.73
N ILE A 37 9.25 -14.01 -16.74
CA ILE A 37 10.37 -14.63 -17.45
C ILE A 37 10.65 -16.02 -16.88
N LEU A 38 10.77 -16.12 -15.56
CA LEU A 38 11.07 -17.39 -14.88
C LEU A 38 9.97 -18.42 -15.07
N ALA A 39 8.71 -18.03 -15.11
CA ALA A 39 7.57 -18.92 -15.37
C ALA A 39 7.63 -19.54 -16.79
N ASN A 40 8.26 -18.86 -17.76
CA ASN A 40 8.36 -19.29 -19.16
C ASN A 40 9.76 -19.83 -19.53
N THR A 41 10.57 -20.19 -18.55
CA THR A 41 11.89 -20.81 -18.72
C THR A 41 11.94 -22.18 -18.04
N PRO A 42 12.94 -23.04 -18.32
CA PRO A 42 13.13 -24.30 -17.60
C PRO A 42 13.27 -24.15 -16.08
N ALA A 43 13.54 -22.95 -15.59
CA ALA A 43 13.62 -22.64 -14.16
C ALA A 43 12.23 -22.75 -13.45
N ASN A 44 11.12 -22.73 -14.20
CA ASN A 44 9.78 -22.80 -13.62
C ASN A 44 9.59 -24.02 -12.71
N SER A 45 10.04 -25.19 -13.14
CA SER A 45 9.92 -26.41 -12.34
C SER A 45 10.63 -26.31 -10.97
N HIS A 46 11.81 -25.70 -10.94
CA HIS A 46 12.56 -25.46 -9.70
C HIS A 46 11.87 -24.46 -8.79
N ILE A 47 11.32 -23.38 -9.36
CA ILE A 47 10.59 -22.37 -8.59
C ILE A 47 9.33 -22.95 -7.97
N GLN A 48 8.53 -23.67 -8.76
CA GLN A 48 7.34 -24.35 -8.26
C GLN A 48 7.69 -25.38 -7.17
N TRP A 49 8.78 -26.11 -7.34
CA TRP A 49 9.29 -27.01 -6.31
C TRP A 49 9.65 -26.26 -5.02
N ILE A 50 10.37 -25.13 -5.10
CA ILE A 50 10.72 -24.30 -3.92
C ILE A 50 9.43 -23.78 -3.25
N LEU A 51 8.50 -23.21 -4.00
CA LEU A 51 7.26 -22.64 -3.48
C LEU A 51 6.34 -23.68 -2.85
N SER A 52 6.41 -24.93 -3.30
CA SER A 52 5.63 -26.06 -2.77
C SER A 52 6.24 -26.67 -1.50
N GLN A 53 7.51 -26.35 -1.16
CA GLN A 53 8.15 -26.91 0.04
C GLN A 53 7.38 -26.51 1.31
N LYS A 54 7.06 -27.51 2.13
CA LYS A 54 6.36 -27.31 3.41
C LYS A 54 7.34 -26.87 4.47
N ILE A 55 7.15 -25.68 4.99
CA ILE A 55 7.93 -25.09 6.09
C ILE A 55 6.98 -24.93 7.28
N GLY A 56 7.46 -25.28 8.47
CA GLY A 56 6.64 -25.16 9.66
C GLY A 56 7.41 -25.50 10.92
N PHE A 57 6.70 -25.46 12.02
CA PHE A 57 7.22 -25.85 13.33
C PHE A 57 6.19 -26.71 14.07
N SER A 58 6.66 -27.57 14.96
CA SER A 58 5.83 -28.35 15.88
C SER A 58 6.32 -28.19 17.29
N ILE A 59 5.39 -28.03 18.22
CA ILE A 59 5.65 -27.96 19.67
C ILE A 59 4.65 -28.90 20.35
N GLY A 60 5.10 -30.09 20.75
CA GLY A 60 4.21 -31.13 21.26
C GLY A 60 3.21 -31.59 20.19
N GLU A 61 1.92 -31.56 20.51
CA GLU A 61 0.82 -31.91 19.57
C GLU A 61 0.48 -30.77 18.62
N PHE A 62 0.96 -29.55 18.89
CA PHE A 62 0.71 -28.39 18.06
C PHE A 62 1.67 -28.36 16.88
N SER A 63 1.14 -28.39 15.65
CA SER A 63 1.96 -28.31 14.44
C SER A 63 1.34 -27.39 13.40
N VAL A 64 2.16 -26.53 12.81
CA VAL A 64 1.80 -25.66 11.69
C VAL A 64 2.79 -25.90 10.56
N TYR A 65 2.35 -26.56 9.50
CA TYR A 65 3.13 -26.78 8.28
C TYR A 65 2.34 -26.27 7.07
N LYS A 66 2.87 -25.27 6.40
CA LYS A 66 2.30 -24.71 5.16
C LYS A 66 3.36 -24.64 4.07
N SER A 67 2.95 -24.66 2.80
CA SER A 67 3.87 -24.40 1.69
C SER A 67 4.49 -23.00 1.80
N LEU A 68 5.69 -22.83 1.23
CA LEU A 68 6.34 -21.51 1.20
C LEU A 68 5.44 -20.47 0.52
N LEU A 69 4.73 -20.85 -0.55
CA LEU A 69 3.77 -19.98 -1.21
C LEU A 69 2.67 -19.48 -0.26
N LEU A 70 2.11 -20.37 0.57
CA LEU A 70 1.10 -19.98 1.56
C LEU A 70 1.70 -19.09 2.66
N TRP A 71 2.95 -19.30 3.07
CA TRP A 71 3.64 -18.39 3.99
C TRP A 71 3.85 -17.01 3.40
N ILE A 72 4.14 -16.92 2.10
CA ILE A 72 4.22 -15.64 1.38
C ILE A 72 2.85 -14.98 1.33
N ASN A 73 1.80 -15.72 0.94
CA ASN A 73 0.46 -15.16 0.77
C ASN A 73 -0.22 -14.80 2.11
N ASP A 74 -0.13 -15.65 3.14
CA ASP A 74 -0.74 -15.37 4.45
C ASP A 74 0.17 -14.51 5.34
N GLY A 75 1.47 -14.86 5.42
CA GLY A 75 2.40 -14.25 6.35
C GLY A 75 2.87 -12.87 5.89
N LEU A 76 3.45 -12.76 4.69
CA LEU A 76 3.95 -11.47 4.19
C LEU A 76 2.80 -10.50 3.91
N MET A 77 1.67 -10.98 3.35
CA MET A 77 0.51 -10.13 3.14
C MET A 77 -0.13 -9.67 4.44
N SER A 78 -0.04 -10.44 5.53
CA SER A 78 -0.45 -9.94 6.85
C SER A 78 0.40 -8.78 7.33
N ILE A 79 1.72 -8.77 7.05
CA ILE A 79 2.58 -7.61 7.34
C ILE A 79 2.15 -6.40 6.50
N PHE A 80 1.85 -6.60 5.22
CA PHE A 80 1.32 -5.55 4.34
C PHE A 80 0.01 -4.98 4.91
N PHE A 81 -0.98 -5.82 5.19
CA PHE A 81 -2.28 -5.38 5.71
C PHE A 81 -2.20 -4.78 7.11
N PHE A 82 -1.22 -5.17 7.92
CA PHE A 82 -0.95 -4.50 9.19
C PHE A 82 -0.53 -3.04 8.96
N VAL A 83 0.37 -2.78 8.01
CA VAL A 83 0.79 -1.42 7.68
C VAL A 83 -0.36 -0.62 7.08
N VAL A 84 -1.14 -1.21 6.17
CA VAL A 84 -2.37 -0.59 5.64
C VAL A 84 -3.35 -0.24 6.76
N GLY A 85 -3.52 -1.13 7.75
CA GLY A 85 -4.34 -0.86 8.92
C GLY A 85 -3.84 0.31 9.79
N LEU A 86 -2.50 0.46 9.93
CA LEU A 86 -1.88 1.60 10.61
C LEU A 86 -2.10 2.91 9.83
N GLU A 87 -1.90 2.88 8.51
CA GLU A 87 -2.14 4.01 7.61
C GLU A 87 -3.60 4.43 7.66
N LEU A 88 -4.52 3.48 7.54
CA LEU A 88 -5.95 3.72 7.66
C LEU A 88 -6.33 4.38 8.98
N LYS A 89 -5.85 3.83 10.12
CA LYS A 89 -6.10 4.44 11.43
C LYS A 89 -5.57 5.86 11.52
N ARG A 90 -4.38 6.12 10.97
CA ARG A 90 -3.80 7.48 10.91
C ARG A 90 -4.67 8.42 10.09
N GLU A 91 -5.11 7.98 8.91
CA GLU A 91 -5.95 8.79 8.02
C GLU A 91 -7.31 9.12 8.64
N ILE A 92 -7.93 8.20 9.36
CA ILE A 92 -9.20 8.42 10.08
C ILE A 92 -9.01 9.44 11.20
N ILE A 93 -7.90 9.36 11.98
CA ILE A 93 -7.71 10.21 13.16
C ILE A 93 -7.19 11.61 12.80
N ALA A 94 -6.26 11.71 11.87
CA ALA A 94 -5.52 12.96 11.63
C ALA A 94 -5.21 13.25 10.15
N GLY A 95 -5.67 12.42 9.23
CA GLY A 95 -5.45 12.56 7.79
C GLY A 95 -6.66 13.12 7.05
N GLU A 96 -6.69 12.86 5.74
CA GLU A 96 -7.75 13.34 4.84
C GLU A 96 -9.12 12.72 5.15
N LEU A 97 -9.13 11.49 5.68
CA LEU A 97 -10.37 10.80 6.07
C LEU A 97 -11.01 11.38 7.36
N SER A 98 -10.32 12.26 8.07
CA SER A 98 -10.86 12.93 9.27
C SER A 98 -11.87 14.04 8.93
N ASN A 99 -11.86 14.58 7.70
CA ASN A 99 -12.78 15.63 7.28
C ASN A 99 -13.88 15.09 6.36
N PRO A 100 -15.15 14.98 6.83
CA PRO A 100 -16.23 14.40 6.04
C PRO A 100 -16.47 15.04 4.67
N LYS A 101 -16.17 16.34 4.53
CA LYS A 101 -16.37 17.07 3.26
C LYS A 101 -15.36 16.68 2.19
N ASN A 102 -14.14 16.32 2.57
CA ASN A 102 -13.08 15.93 1.63
C ASN A 102 -13.17 14.46 1.24
N VAL A 103 -13.75 13.63 2.10
CA VAL A 103 -13.79 12.16 1.94
C VAL A 103 -14.94 11.70 1.04
N LEU A 104 -16.01 12.49 0.93
CA LEU A 104 -17.22 12.04 0.24
C LEU A 104 -16.98 11.68 -1.23
N MET A 105 -16.16 12.46 -1.95
CA MET A 105 -15.82 12.17 -3.35
C MET A 105 -14.98 10.88 -3.50
N PRO A 106 -13.88 10.65 -2.75
CA PRO A 106 -13.18 9.37 -2.73
C PRO A 106 -14.07 8.17 -2.34
N ILE A 107 -14.97 8.32 -1.34
CA ILE A 107 -15.89 7.24 -0.94
C ILE A 107 -16.82 6.85 -2.08
N VAL A 108 -17.48 7.81 -2.71
CA VAL A 108 -18.39 7.55 -3.83
C VAL A 108 -17.62 6.94 -5.01
N GLY A 109 -16.41 7.44 -5.29
CA GLY A 109 -15.53 6.87 -6.30
C GLY A 109 -15.14 5.42 -5.99
N ALA A 110 -14.76 5.12 -4.75
CA ALA A 110 -14.38 3.77 -4.32
C ALA A 110 -15.57 2.79 -4.37
N ILE A 111 -16.75 3.19 -3.87
CA ILE A 111 -17.96 2.36 -3.99
C ILE A 111 -18.24 2.03 -5.46
N GLY A 112 -18.14 3.01 -6.36
CA GLY A 112 -18.28 2.77 -7.79
C GLY A 112 -17.19 1.87 -8.35
N GLY A 113 -15.94 2.10 -7.92
CA GLY A 113 -14.77 1.32 -8.29
C GLY A 113 -14.78 -0.11 -7.73
N MET A 114 -15.65 -0.44 -6.81
CA MET A 114 -15.90 -1.81 -6.33
C MET A 114 -17.10 -2.46 -7.00
N LEU A 115 -18.26 -1.79 -6.98
CA LEU A 115 -19.53 -2.37 -7.44
C LEU A 115 -19.57 -2.61 -8.96
N ILE A 116 -19.10 -1.66 -9.76
CA ILE A 116 -19.17 -1.79 -11.23
C ILE A 116 -18.20 -2.86 -11.76
N PRO A 117 -16.91 -2.94 -11.32
CA PRO A 117 -16.05 -4.06 -11.69
C PRO A 117 -16.61 -5.43 -11.31
N ALA A 118 -17.13 -5.55 -10.09
CA ALA A 118 -17.77 -6.80 -9.64
C ALA A 118 -18.97 -7.18 -10.51
N SER A 119 -19.81 -6.22 -10.86
CA SER A 119 -20.97 -6.43 -11.73
C SER A 119 -20.57 -6.87 -13.13
N ILE A 120 -19.51 -6.27 -13.71
CA ILE A 120 -18.96 -6.68 -15.01
C ILE A 120 -18.44 -8.12 -14.92
N TYR A 121 -17.67 -8.44 -13.88
CA TYR A 121 -17.16 -9.80 -13.69
C TYR A 121 -18.29 -10.82 -13.63
N ILE A 122 -19.31 -10.57 -12.81
CA ILE A 122 -20.50 -11.43 -12.68
C ILE A 122 -21.19 -11.62 -14.03
N ALA A 123 -21.35 -10.54 -14.82
CA ALA A 123 -22.00 -10.60 -16.13
C ALA A 123 -21.27 -11.53 -17.12
N PHE A 124 -19.94 -11.59 -17.08
CA PHE A 124 -19.14 -12.50 -17.93
C PHE A 124 -19.13 -13.93 -17.43
N ASN A 125 -19.28 -14.17 -16.13
CA ASN A 125 -19.14 -15.49 -15.52
C ASN A 125 -20.47 -16.11 -15.09
N ALA A 126 -21.59 -15.39 -15.21
CA ALA A 126 -22.91 -15.94 -14.94
C ALA A 126 -23.22 -17.11 -15.89
N GLY A 127 -23.33 -18.32 -15.35
CA GLY A 127 -23.57 -19.54 -16.11
C GLY A 127 -22.36 -20.44 -16.37
N ASN A 128 -21.15 -20.03 -15.98
CA ASN A 128 -19.90 -20.82 -16.19
C ASN A 128 -19.50 -21.69 -14.99
N GLY A 129 -20.42 -21.93 -14.06
CA GLY A 129 -20.18 -22.73 -12.86
C GLY A 129 -19.97 -21.89 -11.60
N THR A 130 -20.08 -22.54 -10.43
CA THR A 130 -20.04 -21.86 -9.13
C THR A 130 -18.65 -21.35 -8.77
N GLU A 131 -17.60 -22.09 -9.13
CA GLU A 131 -16.23 -21.70 -8.80
C GLU A 131 -15.77 -20.47 -9.60
N SER A 132 -16.10 -20.39 -10.91
CA SER A 132 -15.77 -19.19 -11.70
C SER A 132 -16.42 -17.92 -11.16
N MET A 133 -17.57 -18.04 -10.50
CA MET A 133 -18.24 -16.91 -9.87
C MET A 133 -17.47 -16.33 -8.67
N ASN A 134 -16.65 -17.12 -7.98
CA ASN A 134 -15.93 -16.65 -6.81
C ASN A 134 -14.93 -15.51 -7.11
N GLY A 135 -14.50 -15.35 -8.35
CA GLY A 135 -13.54 -14.32 -8.75
C GLY A 135 -14.07 -12.87 -8.78
N TRP A 136 -15.34 -12.62 -8.43
CA TRP A 136 -15.95 -11.28 -8.53
C TRP A 136 -15.24 -10.19 -7.73
N GLY A 137 -14.56 -10.53 -6.64
CA GLY A 137 -13.76 -9.61 -5.82
C GLY A 137 -12.43 -9.20 -6.46
N ILE A 138 -11.90 -9.97 -7.43
CA ILE A 138 -10.58 -9.74 -8.03
C ILE A 138 -10.47 -8.35 -8.70
N PRO A 139 -11.42 -7.93 -9.57
CA PRO A 139 -11.31 -6.64 -10.25
C PRO A 139 -11.67 -5.43 -9.37
N MET A 140 -12.04 -5.62 -8.12
CA MET A 140 -12.36 -4.53 -7.20
C MET A 140 -11.11 -3.84 -6.65
N ALA A 141 -10.00 -4.58 -6.49
CA ALA A 141 -8.82 -4.10 -5.79
C ALA A 141 -7.98 -3.13 -6.64
N THR A 142 -7.33 -2.18 -5.95
CA THR A 142 -6.35 -1.24 -6.53
C THR A 142 -4.99 -1.46 -5.89
N ASP A 143 -3.93 -1.56 -6.67
CA ASP A 143 -2.55 -1.56 -6.17
C ASP A 143 -2.06 -0.12 -5.97
N ILE A 144 -2.19 0.38 -4.73
CA ILE A 144 -1.79 1.74 -4.37
C ILE A 144 -0.29 2.00 -4.59
N ALA A 145 0.55 1.00 -4.31
CA ALA A 145 2.01 1.16 -4.42
C ALA A 145 2.42 1.34 -5.89
N PHE A 146 1.82 0.56 -6.78
CA PHE A 146 2.08 0.66 -8.22
C PHE A 146 1.43 1.92 -8.81
N ALA A 147 0.18 2.23 -8.48
CA ALA A 147 -0.54 3.39 -8.98
C ALA A 147 0.13 4.72 -8.59
N LEU A 148 0.52 4.88 -7.31
CA LEU A 148 1.29 6.03 -6.85
C LEU A 148 2.69 6.08 -7.49
N GLY A 149 3.33 4.92 -7.68
CA GLY A 149 4.62 4.84 -8.35
C GLY A 149 4.57 5.40 -9.76
N VAL A 150 3.60 4.98 -10.55
CA VAL A 150 3.38 5.53 -11.91
C VAL A 150 3.09 7.04 -11.85
N LEU A 151 2.31 7.48 -10.86
CA LEU A 151 2.03 8.91 -10.67
C LEU A 151 3.30 9.71 -10.32
N TYR A 152 4.20 9.16 -9.50
CA TYR A 152 5.46 9.80 -9.13
C TYR A 152 6.47 9.90 -10.29
N LEU A 153 6.37 9.05 -11.33
CA LEU A 153 7.17 9.18 -12.56
C LEU A 153 6.90 10.51 -13.29
N LEU A 154 5.74 11.13 -13.08
CA LEU A 154 5.40 12.44 -13.64
C LEU A 154 6.11 13.61 -12.90
N GLY A 155 6.77 13.33 -11.77
CA GLY A 155 7.58 14.27 -11.03
C GLY A 155 6.79 15.29 -10.18
N PRO A 156 7.43 16.43 -9.81
CA PRO A 156 6.85 17.41 -8.90
C PRO A 156 5.68 18.22 -9.50
N ARG A 157 5.43 18.08 -10.80
CA ARG A 157 4.34 18.77 -11.52
C ARG A 157 2.96 18.27 -11.16
N VAL A 158 2.87 17.09 -10.54
CA VAL A 158 1.59 16.48 -10.14
C VAL A 158 1.01 17.24 -8.96
N PRO A 159 -0.23 17.81 -9.09
CA PRO A 159 -0.91 18.48 -7.99
C PRO A 159 -1.03 17.57 -6.76
N ILE A 160 -0.84 18.14 -5.57
CA ILE A 160 -0.93 17.39 -4.32
C ILE A 160 -2.32 16.77 -4.13
N GLN A 161 -3.37 17.47 -4.55
CA GLN A 161 -4.76 17.02 -4.47
C GLN A 161 -5.01 15.75 -5.28
N LEU A 162 -4.28 15.58 -6.40
CA LEU A 162 -4.35 14.38 -7.22
C LEU A 162 -3.81 13.15 -6.46
N LYS A 163 -2.68 13.34 -5.76
CA LYS A 163 -2.07 12.28 -4.91
C LYS A 163 -2.99 11.94 -3.74
N VAL A 164 -3.48 12.97 -3.06
CA VAL A 164 -4.42 12.82 -1.92
C VAL A 164 -5.68 12.06 -2.34
N PHE A 165 -6.29 12.43 -3.47
CA PHE A 165 -7.48 11.75 -3.96
C PHE A 165 -7.21 10.27 -4.27
N LEU A 166 -6.12 9.96 -5.00
CA LEU A 166 -5.75 8.57 -5.31
C LEU A 166 -5.46 7.76 -4.05
N THR A 167 -4.74 8.35 -3.09
CA THR A 167 -4.43 7.70 -1.82
C THR A 167 -5.71 7.42 -1.01
N ALA A 168 -6.58 8.42 -0.85
CA ALA A 168 -7.83 8.25 -0.12
C ALA A 168 -8.74 7.21 -0.78
N LEU A 169 -8.86 7.23 -2.10
CA LEU A 169 -9.63 6.27 -2.87
C LEU A 169 -9.10 4.85 -2.68
N ALA A 170 -7.78 4.65 -2.82
CA ALA A 170 -7.18 3.32 -2.71
C ALA A 170 -7.25 2.77 -1.27
N ILE A 171 -7.11 3.62 -0.24
CA ILE A 171 -7.31 3.20 1.17
C ILE A 171 -8.75 2.70 1.38
N ILE A 172 -9.75 3.36 0.80
CA ILE A 172 -11.15 2.93 0.92
C ILE A 172 -11.40 1.64 0.12
N ASP A 173 -10.80 1.52 -1.06
CA ASP A 173 -10.81 0.27 -1.85
C ASP A 173 -10.21 -0.90 -1.07
N ASP A 174 -9.07 -0.69 -0.38
CA ASP A 174 -8.41 -1.73 0.41
C ASP A 174 -9.27 -2.17 1.60
N ILE A 175 -9.98 -1.23 2.26
CA ILE A 175 -10.97 -1.59 3.30
C ILE A 175 -12.07 -2.46 2.71
N GLY A 176 -12.60 -2.06 1.56
CA GLY A 176 -13.62 -2.82 0.86
C GLY A 176 -13.15 -4.23 0.48
N ALA A 177 -11.93 -4.34 -0.05
CA ALA A 177 -11.30 -5.62 -0.38
C ALA A 177 -11.14 -6.53 0.86
N VAL A 178 -10.65 -5.98 1.98
CA VAL A 178 -10.53 -6.72 3.25
C VAL A 178 -11.89 -7.20 3.75
N LEU A 179 -12.93 -6.36 3.67
CA LEU A 179 -14.29 -6.76 4.06
C LEU A 179 -14.84 -7.87 3.16
N VAL A 180 -14.62 -7.77 1.85
CA VAL A 180 -15.03 -8.81 0.89
C VAL A 180 -14.32 -10.12 1.18
N VAL A 181 -13.00 -10.09 1.40
CA VAL A 181 -12.22 -11.28 1.77
C VAL A 181 -12.75 -11.88 3.08
N ALA A 182 -13.05 -11.04 4.07
CA ALA A 182 -13.56 -11.47 5.37
C ALA A 182 -14.90 -12.20 5.30
N LEU A 183 -15.81 -11.69 4.45
CA LEU A 183 -17.20 -12.14 4.44
C LEU A 183 -17.45 -13.26 3.43
N PHE A 184 -16.70 -13.31 2.32
CA PHE A 184 -17.02 -14.18 1.17
C PHE A 184 -15.96 -15.24 0.87
N TYR A 185 -14.70 -15.06 1.31
CA TYR A 185 -13.61 -16.00 1.02
C TYR A 185 -13.16 -16.80 2.25
N THR A 186 -13.87 -16.68 3.38
CA THR A 186 -13.59 -17.46 4.58
C THR A 186 -14.15 -18.88 4.43
N SER A 187 -13.31 -19.88 4.66
CA SER A 187 -13.67 -21.30 4.67
C SER A 187 -14.29 -21.75 6.02
N GLU A 188 -14.23 -23.02 6.35
CA GLU A 188 -14.74 -23.56 7.63
C GLU A 188 -14.13 -22.85 8.84
N ILE A 189 -14.99 -22.28 9.71
CA ILE A 189 -14.57 -21.46 10.85
C ILE A 189 -14.50 -22.32 12.11
N SER A 190 -13.30 -22.42 12.70
CA SER A 190 -13.13 -22.89 14.08
C SER A 190 -13.50 -21.78 15.06
N THR A 191 -14.70 -21.88 15.61
CA THR A 191 -15.23 -20.90 16.59
C THR A 191 -14.35 -20.80 17.84
N PHE A 192 -13.73 -21.89 18.26
CA PHE A 192 -12.83 -21.91 19.42
C PHE A 192 -11.60 -21.00 19.18
N ASN A 193 -10.89 -21.21 18.09
CA ASN A 193 -9.69 -20.41 17.76
C ASN A 193 -10.05 -18.95 17.48
N LEU A 194 -11.19 -18.70 16.83
CA LEU A 194 -11.67 -17.35 16.58
C LEU A 194 -11.99 -16.60 17.90
N THR A 195 -12.61 -17.28 18.86
CA THR A 195 -12.92 -16.70 20.18
C THR A 195 -11.65 -16.33 20.93
N ILE A 196 -10.60 -17.19 20.89
CA ILE A 196 -9.28 -16.87 21.46
C ILE A 196 -8.71 -15.61 20.79
N GLY A 197 -8.70 -15.55 19.45
CA GLY A 197 -8.20 -14.40 18.72
C GLY A 197 -8.90 -13.10 19.08
N LEU A 198 -10.24 -13.12 19.17
CA LEU A 198 -11.05 -11.97 19.56
C LEU A 198 -10.82 -11.59 21.05
N GLY A 199 -10.61 -12.55 21.92
CA GLY A 199 -10.27 -12.31 23.33
C GLY A 199 -8.93 -11.58 23.47
N ILE A 200 -7.89 -12.03 22.74
CA ILE A 200 -6.57 -11.38 22.73
C ILE A 200 -6.66 -9.98 22.07
N LEU A 201 -7.43 -9.82 21.01
CA LEU A 201 -7.67 -8.52 20.39
C LEU A 201 -8.35 -7.56 21.36
N SER A 202 -9.36 -8.02 22.09
CA SER A 202 -10.04 -7.24 23.14
C SER A 202 -9.07 -6.83 24.26
N LEU A 203 -8.16 -7.73 24.65
CA LEU A 203 -7.09 -7.43 25.59
C LEU A 203 -6.14 -6.34 25.04
N MET A 204 -5.79 -6.38 23.76
CA MET A 204 -4.98 -5.33 23.13
C MET A 204 -5.67 -3.96 23.19
N PHE A 205 -6.98 -3.89 22.91
CA PHE A 205 -7.75 -2.66 23.06
C PHE A 205 -7.81 -2.19 24.53
N ALA A 206 -8.00 -3.08 25.48
CA ALA A 206 -7.99 -2.75 26.91
C ALA A 206 -6.61 -2.19 27.34
N LEU A 207 -5.51 -2.82 26.92
CA LEU A 207 -4.16 -2.34 27.20
C LEU A 207 -3.92 -0.95 26.59
N ASN A 208 -4.45 -0.69 25.39
CA ASN A 208 -4.39 0.64 24.77
C ASN A 208 -5.14 1.69 25.62
N LEU A 209 -6.35 1.38 26.08
CA LEU A 209 -7.15 2.25 26.95
C LEU A 209 -6.48 2.49 28.30
N LEU A 210 -5.81 1.48 28.86
CA LEU A 210 -5.03 1.57 30.10
C LEU A 210 -3.70 2.34 29.95
N GLY A 211 -3.42 2.90 28.76
CA GLY A 211 -2.24 3.73 28.55
C GLY A 211 -0.95 2.97 28.29
N VAL A 212 -0.97 1.69 28.00
CA VAL A 212 0.23 0.94 27.62
C VAL A 212 0.72 1.40 26.24
N ARG A 213 2.00 1.82 26.16
CA ARG A 213 2.59 2.38 24.91
C ARG A 213 3.83 1.61 24.46
N ARG A 214 4.05 0.38 25.01
CA ARG A 214 5.17 -0.49 24.64
C ARG A 214 4.79 -1.29 23.39
N VAL A 215 5.35 -0.90 22.24
CA VAL A 215 5.11 -1.56 20.94
C VAL A 215 5.36 -3.07 20.98
N PHE A 216 6.37 -3.52 21.74
CA PHE A 216 6.72 -4.93 21.86
C PHE A 216 5.55 -5.79 22.40
N ILE A 217 4.80 -5.29 23.38
CA ILE A 217 3.63 -6.01 23.93
C ILE A 217 2.58 -6.22 22.84
N PHE A 218 2.29 -5.17 22.07
CA PHE A 218 1.33 -5.24 20.97
C PHE A 218 1.82 -6.16 19.84
N ALA A 219 3.14 -6.19 19.56
CA ALA A 219 3.70 -7.09 18.57
C ALA A 219 3.55 -8.56 18.99
N VAL A 220 3.87 -8.90 20.25
CA VAL A 220 3.72 -10.25 20.77
C VAL A 220 2.26 -10.70 20.76
N LEU A 221 1.34 -9.87 21.27
CA LEU A 221 -0.08 -10.19 21.29
C LEU A 221 -0.68 -10.22 19.88
N GLY A 222 -0.28 -9.29 19.00
CA GLY A 222 -0.78 -9.23 17.63
C GLY A 222 -0.32 -10.43 16.78
N ILE A 223 0.97 -10.73 16.78
CA ILE A 223 1.53 -11.82 15.95
C ILE A 223 1.33 -13.17 16.65
N GLY A 224 1.80 -13.32 17.89
CA GLY A 224 1.74 -14.59 18.62
C GLY A 224 0.34 -14.95 19.12
N GLY A 225 -0.55 -13.97 19.24
CA GLY A 225 -1.93 -14.17 19.70
C GLY A 225 -2.94 -14.04 18.57
N VAL A 226 -3.30 -12.79 18.20
CA VAL A 226 -4.43 -12.53 17.28
C VAL A 226 -4.19 -13.19 15.91
N TRP A 227 -3.04 -12.95 15.31
CA TRP A 227 -2.72 -13.48 13.97
C TRP A 227 -2.68 -15.01 13.95
N LEU A 228 -1.99 -15.62 14.91
CA LEU A 228 -1.86 -17.09 14.97
C LEU A 228 -3.22 -17.76 15.26
N ALA A 229 -4.00 -17.23 16.19
CA ALA A 229 -5.33 -17.75 16.49
C ALA A 229 -6.27 -17.64 15.27
N THR A 230 -6.19 -16.53 14.54
CA THR A 230 -6.99 -16.33 13.33
C THR A 230 -6.53 -17.26 12.20
N LEU A 231 -5.22 -17.45 12.03
CA LEU A 231 -4.66 -18.40 11.05
C LEU A 231 -5.16 -19.84 11.29
N LEU A 232 -5.37 -20.22 12.56
CA LEU A 232 -5.87 -21.54 12.97
C LEU A 232 -7.40 -21.62 12.96
N SER A 233 -8.08 -20.48 12.88
CA SER A 233 -9.54 -20.43 12.87
C SER A 233 -10.18 -20.65 11.49
N GLY A 234 -9.39 -20.67 10.40
CA GLY A 234 -9.90 -20.70 9.02
C GLY A 234 -10.26 -19.30 8.47
N VAL A 235 -10.29 -18.27 9.31
CA VAL A 235 -10.45 -16.88 8.87
C VAL A 235 -9.10 -16.38 8.33
N HIS A 236 -9.13 -15.55 7.28
CA HIS A 236 -7.89 -15.01 6.70
C HIS A 236 -7.10 -14.19 7.71
N ALA A 237 -5.84 -14.59 7.93
CA ALA A 237 -4.94 -13.97 8.89
C ALA A 237 -4.63 -12.49 8.60
N THR A 238 -4.83 -12.05 7.36
CA THR A 238 -4.71 -10.65 6.93
C THR A 238 -5.70 -9.72 7.60
N ILE A 239 -6.93 -10.21 7.89
CA ILE A 239 -7.97 -9.46 8.62
C ILE A 239 -7.52 -9.21 10.07
N ALA A 240 -6.97 -10.24 10.70
CA ALA A 240 -6.41 -10.12 12.05
C ALA A 240 -5.32 -9.05 12.11
N ALA A 241 -4.49 -8.95 11.08
CA ALA A 241 -3.43 -7.94 11.00
C ALA A 241 -4.00 -6.51 10.95
N VAL A 242 -5.04 -6.26 10.15
CA VAL A 242 -5.74 -4.96 10.12
C VAL A 242 -6.35 -4.64 11.48
N LEU A 243 -7.08 -5.59 12.10
CA LEU A 243 -7.71 -5.39 13.41
C LEU A 243 -6.67 -5.13 14.51
N ALA A 244 -5.55 -5.87 14.50
CA ALA A 244 -4.45 -5.65 15.43
C ALA A 244 -3.81 -4.26 15.25
N ALA A 245 -3.70 -3.76 14.02
CA ALA A 245 -3.22 -2.40 13.74
C ALA A 245 -4.14 -1.34 14.37
N PHE A 246 -5.46 -1.54 14.35
CA PHE A 246 -6.41 -0.65 15.02
C PHE A 246 -6.25 -0.63 16.53
N ALA A 247 -5.75 -1.69 17.16
CA ALA A 247 -5.48 -1.72 18.60
C ALA A 247 -4.20 -0.93 18.99
N ILE A 248 -3.30 -0.60 18.04
CA ILE A 248 -2.06 0.14 18.31
C ILE A 248 -2.38 1.58 18.77
N PRO A 249 -1.75 2.09 19.87
CA PRO A 249 -1.98 3.46 20.35
C PRO A 249 -1.58 4.54 19.34
N ALA A 250 -2.48 5.51 19.10
CA ALA A 250 -2.26 6.64 18.20
C ALA A 250 -1.86 7.94 18.93
N ASP A 251 -2.10 7.99 20.23
CA ASP A 251 -1.79 9.16 21.06
C ASP A 251 -0.30 9.25 21.41
N ARG A 252 0.15 10.48 21.66
CA ARG A 252 1.51 10.81 22.06
C ARG A 252 1.63 10.73 23.57
N ARG A 253 2.86 10.50 24.08
CA ARG A 253 3.15 10.58 25.52
C ARG A 253 3.44 12.00 25.99
N ILE A 254 3.90 12.86 25.08
CA ILE A 254 4.32 14.24 25.37
C ILE A 254 3.66 15.14 24.35
N ASP A 255 3.00 16.20 24.82
CA ASP A 255 2.36 17.18 23.97
C ASP A 255 3.38 18.11 23.28
N LYS A 256 2.93 18.82 22.21
CA LYS A 256 3.81 19.70 21.43
C LYS A 256 4.43 20.82 22.28
N SER A 257 3.69 21.41 23.20
CA SER A 257 4.14 22.47 24.11
C SER A 257 5.24 21.96 25.03
N ASP A 258 5.02 20.80 25.66
CA ASP A 258 5.97 20.19 26.59
C ASP A 258 7.23 19.72 25.87
N TYR A 259 7.08 19.20 24.64
CA TYR A 259 8.22 18.87 23.79
C TYR A 259 9.09 20.08 23.49
N LEU A 260 8.49 21.21 23.06
CA LEU A 260 9.23 22.43 22.73
C LEU A 260 9.94 23.02 23.96
N ASN A 261 9.26 23.06 25.12
CA ASN A 261 9.84 23.53 26.38
C ASN A 261 11.02 22.66 26.81
N SER A 262 10.86 21.33 26.76
CA SER A 262 11.89 20.37 27.13
C SER A 262 13.12 20.49 26.22
N ILE A 263 12.94 20.53 24.90
CA ILE A 263 14.03 20.68 23.93
C ILE A 263 14.75 22.01 24.10
N SER A 264 14.03 23.10 24.33
CA SER A 264 14.64 24.42 24.58
C SER A 264 15.51 24.38 25.84
N SER A 265 15.02 23.80 26.94
CA SER A 265 15.77 23.63 28.18
C SER A 265 17.03 22.77 27.99
N LEU A 266 16.90 21.61 27.35
CA LEU A 266 18.03 20.69 27.09
C LEU A 266 19.06 21.32 26.15
N THR A 267 18.63 22.09 25.15
CA THR A 267 19.54 22.82 24.26
C THR A 267 20.34 23.89 25.02
N LYS A 268 19.72 24.58 26.01
CA LYS A 268 20.43 25.50 26.88
C LYS A 268 21.46 24.81 27.77
N LYS A 269 21.07 23.67 28.37
CA LYS A 269 21.99 22.84 29.18
C LYS A 269 23.18 22.33 28.35
N PHE A 270 22.96 21.87 27.13
CA PHE A 270 24.01 21.43 26.21
C PHE A 270 25.00 22.55 25.89
N LYS A 271 24.51 23.78 25.65
CA LYS A 271 25.38 24.95 25.42
C LYS A 271 26.21 25.38 26.64
N THR A 272 25.72 25.12 27.85
CA THR A 272 26.46 25.43 29.10
C THR A 272 27.47 24.32 29.43
N ALA A 273 27.17 23.07 29.18
CA ALA A 273 28.10 21.96 29.33
C ALA A 273 29.34 22.08 28.42
N ASN A 274 29.12 22.52 27.16
CA ASN A 274 30.19 22.70 26.15
C ASN A 274 31.21 23.83 26.50
N LYS A 275 30.93 24.71 27.48
CA LYS A 275 31.85 25.76 27.86
C LYS A 275 32.98 25.30 28.80
N ALA A 276 32.91 24.10 29.36
CA ALA A 276 33.81 23.59 30.38
C ALA A 276 34.96 22.73 29.84
N GLU A 277 34.87 22.17 28.66
CA GLU A 277 35.90 21.26 28.08
C GLU A 277 36.28 21.67 26.65
N LYS A 278 37.62 21.66 26.40
CA LYS A 278 38.21 22.02 25.10
C LYS A 278 38.38 20.83 24.13
N ASP A 279 37.79 19.67 24.41
CA ASP A 279 37.94 18.52 23.53
C ASP A 279 36.96 18.61 22.34
N GLU A 280 37.52 18.82 21.15
CA GLU A 280 36.78 19.04 19.90
C GLU A 280 36.33 17.72 19.24
N TYR A 281 36.83 16.55 19.74
CA TYR A 281 36.64 15.24 19.10
C TYR A 281 35.65 14.29 19.81
N LEU A 282 35.50 14.43 21.11
CA LEU A 282 34.62 13.57 21.92
C LEU A 282 33.62 14.39 22.73
N LEU A 283 32.45 13.85 22.92
CA LEU A 283 31.45 14.45 23.80
C LEU A 283 31.77 14.13 25.27
N SER A 284 31.56 15.08 26.16
CA SER A 284 31.58 14.80 27.59
C SER A 284 30.41 13.89 28.00
N ALA A 285 30.54 13.24 29.16
CA ALA A 285 29.48 12.40 29.71
C ALA A 285 28.16 13.18 29.90
N ASP A 286 28.22 14.45 30.25
CA ASP A 286 27.06 15.32 30.41
C ASP A 286 26.41 15.65 29.06
N GLU A 287 27.19 15.90 28.02
CA GLU A 287 26.70 16.15 26.67
C GLU A 287 26.04 14.90 26.10
N GLU A 288 26.65 13.71 26.30
CA GLU A 288 26.09 12.42 25.88
C GLU A 288 24.76 12.14 26.57
N ASN A 289 24.67 12.38 27.88
CA ASN A 289 23.44 12.25 28.66
C ASN A 289 22.33 13.17 28.15
N ILE A 290 22.66 14.45 27.85
CA ILE A 290 21.69 15.40 27.31
C ILE A 290 21.18 14.97 25.94
N ILE A 291 22.06 14.49 25.04
CA ILE A 291 21.68 13.93 23.75
C ILE A 291 20.76 12.69 23.91
N GLY A 292 21.10 11.83 24.87
CA GLY A 292 20.27 10.68 25.23
C GLY A 292 18.86 11.09 25.68
N GLU A 293 18.76 12.15 26.48
CA GLU A 293 17.48 12.70 26.94
C GLU A 293 16.68 13.36 25.82
N ILE A 294 17.32 14.12 24.93
CA ILE A 294 16.70 14.66 23.70
C ILE A 294 16.13 13.52 22.85
N LYS A 295 16.88 12.43 22.63
CA LYS A 295 16.43 11.27 21.88
C LYS A 295 15.22 10.59 22.54
N ARG A 296 15.23 10.46 23.88
CA ARG A 296 14.12 9.88 24.65
C ARG A 296 12.85 10.71 24.52
N ILE A 297 12.93 12.03 24.71
CA ILE A 297 11.81 12.95 24.61
C ILE A 297 11.26 13.01 23.17
N SER A 298 12.15 13.09 22.18
CA SER A 298 11.76 13.06 20.76
C SER A 298 11.04 11.74 20.39
N LYS A 299 11.51 10.60 20.92
CA LYS A 299 10.83 9.31 20.75
C LYS A 299 9.47 9.26 21.43
N ALA A 300 9.30 9.93 22.57
CA ALA A 300 8.05 9.97 23.32
C ALA A 300 7.00 10.91 22.70
N SER A 301 7.42 11.92 21.92
CA SER A 301 6.54 12.84 21.20
C SER A 301 5.95 12.28 19.91
N ILE A 302 6.47 11.14 19.42
CA ILE A 302 5.95 10.44 18.26
C ILE A 302 5.09 9.26 18.74
N SER A 303 3.86 9.14 18.21
CA SER A 303 2.96 8.06 18.62
C SER A 303 3.51 6.67 18.24
N PRO A 304 3.15 5.61 18.99
CA PRO A 304 3.51 4.23 18.63
C PRO A 304 3.07 3.87 17.20
N LEU A 305 1.86 4.28 16.79
CA LEU A 305 1.32 4.09 15.45
C LEU A 305 2.26 4.66 14.38
N GLN A 306 2.63 5.96 14.47
CA GLN A 306 3.50 6.61 13.49
C GLN A 306 4.90 6.00 13.43
N ARG A 307 5.42 5.53 14.57
CA ARG A 307 6.73 4.84 14.61
C ARG A 307 6.70 3.51 13.89
N LEU A 308 5.67 2.70 14.14
CA LEU A 308 5.50 1.40 13.49
C LEU A 308 5.31 1.57 11.99
N GLU A 309 4.36 2.41 11.58
CA GLU A 309 4.10 2.71 10.19
C GLU A 309 5.40 3.09 9.44
N ARG A 310 6.14 4.07 9.95
CA ARG A 310 7.39 4.52 9.33
C ARG A 310 8.47 3.44 9.29
N SER A 311 8.59 2.62 10.34
CA SER A 311 9.62 1.57 10.39
C SER A 311 9.30 0.39 9.49
N MET A 312 8.02 0.06 9.31
CA MET A 312 7.58 -1.10 8.53
C MET A 312 7.31 -0.76 7.05
N HIS A 313 7.04 0.51 6.75
CA HIS A 313 6.77 0.94 5.37
C HIS A 313 7.90 0.53 4.40
N GLY A 314 9.16 0.73 4.78
CA GLY A 314 10.30 0.29 3.97
C GLY A 314 10.37 -1.24 3.78
N LEU A 315 10.08 -2.02 4.83
CA LEU A 315 10.02 -3.48 4.74
C LEU A 315 8.94 -3.93 3.75
N VAL A 316 7.76 -3.30 3.80
CA VAL A 316 6.65 -3.64 2.91
C VAL A 316 7.00 -3.34 1.45
N ILE A 317 7.43 -2.14 1.13
CA ILE A 317 7.62 -1.73 -0.28
C ILE A 317 8.88 -2.28 -0.92
N TYR A 318 9.94 -2.61 -0.14
CA TYR A 318 11.21 -3.12 -0.70
C TYR A 318 11.39 -4.63 -0.55
N PHE A 319 10.60 -5.29 0.27
CA PHE A 319 10.72 -6.73 0.49
C PHE A 319 9.38 -7.47 0.30
N VAL A 320 8.34 -7.14 1.08
CA VAL A 320 7.07 -7.89 1.08
C VAL A 320 6.43 -7.89 -0.31
N MET A 321 6.21 -6.70 -0.88
CA MET A 321 5.54 -6.56 -2.18
C MET A 321 6.33 -7.19 -3.35
N PRO A 322 7.66 -6.97 -3.48
CA PRO A 322 8.45 -7.62 -4.53
C PRO A 322 8.51 -9.14 -4.40
N VAL A 323 8.65 -9.68 -3.18
CA VAL A 323 8.64 -11.13 -2.95
C VAL A 323 7.28 -11.74 -3.28
N PHE A 324 6.20 -11.08 -2.87
CA PHE A 324 4.83 -11.49 -3.21
C PHE A 324 4.61 -11.48 -4.74
N ALA A 325 5.02 -10.40 -5.42
CA ALA A 325 4.91 -10.32 -6.88
C ALA A 325 5.72 -11.41 -7.58
N LEU A 326 6.97 -11.67 -7.12
CA LEU A 326 7.81 -12.74 -7.66
C LEU A 326 7.17 -14.12 -7.53
N ALA A 327 6.50 -14.39 -6.41
CA ALA A 327 5.88 -15.68 -6.15
C ALA A 327 4.54 -15.87 -6.91
N ASN A 328 3.80 -14.78 -7.19
CA ASN A 328 2.41 -14.87 -7.66
C ASN A 328 2.18 -14.33 -9.08
N ALA A 329 3.06 -13.47 -9.63
CA ALA A 329 2.84 -12.84 -10.94
C ALA A 329 3.31 -13.71 -12.13
N GLY A 330 3.96 -14.86 -11.87
CA GLY A 330 4.34 -15.80 -12.93
C GLY A 330 3.10 -16.38 -13.60
N VAL A 331 3.06 -16.30 -14.93
CA VAL A 331 2.05 -16.91 -15.79
C VAL A 331 2.76 -17.69 -16.89
N VAL A 332 2.38 -18.93 -17.10
CA VAL A 332 2.90 -19.74 -18.21
C VAL A 332 2.16 -19.34 -19.48
N ILE A 333 2.92 -18.91 -20.49
CA ILE A 333 2.40 -18.55 -21.82
C ILE A 333 2.61 -19.76 -22.72
N ASP A 334 1.59 -20.59 -22.83
CA ASP A 334 1.60 -21.81 -23.68
C ASP A 334 0.94 -21.56 -25.04
N SER A 335 0.85 -22.57 -25.89
CA SER A 335 0.17 -22.49 -27.20
C SER A 335 -1.26 -21.94 -27.11
N ASP A 336 -1.92 -22.17 -25.98
CA ASP A 336 -3.33 -21.85 -25.75
C ASP A 336 -3.57 -20.49 -25.07
N TRP A 337 -2.55 -19.61 -25.07
CA TRP A 337 -2.63 -18.28 -24.41
C TRP A 337 -3.81 -17.43 -24.91
N MET A 338 -4.22 -17.60 -26.18
CA MET A 338 -5.36 -16.88 -26.74
C MET A 338 -6.67 -17.34 -26.09
N GLU A 339 -6.84 -18.64 -25.85
CA GLU A 339 -7.99 -19.20 -25.16
C GLU A 339 -8.03 -18.71 -23.70
N MET A 340 -6.88 -18.67 -23.04
CA MET A 340 -6.78 -18.15 -21.68
C MET A 340 -7.21 -16.68 -21.57
N ILE A 341 -6.76 -15.81 -22.48
CA ILE A 341 -7.13 -14.37 -22.47
C ILE A 341 -8.63 -14.18 -22.81
N THR A 342 -9.18 -14.99 -23.69
CA THR A 342 -10.59 -14.88 -24.11
C THR A 342 -11.54 -15.65 -23.19
N SER A 343 -11.03 -16.31 -22.16
CA SER A 343 -11.86 -16.98 -21.16
C SER A 343 -12.76 -16.01 -20.40
N PRO A 344 -13.95 -16.42 -19.96
CA PRO A 344 -14.87 -15.58 -19.21
C PRO A 344 -14.23 -14.98 -17.94
N VAL A 345 -13.37 -15.74 -17.27
CA VAL A 345 -12.65 -15.29 -16.06
C VAL A 345 -11.66 -14.18 -16.41
N ALA A 346 -10.81 -14.38 -17.43
CA ALA A 346 -9.83 -13.38 -17.85
C ALA A 346 -10.50 -12.09 -18.35
N LEU A 347 -11.56 -12.24 -19.18
CA LEU A 347 -12.34 -11.09 -19.67
C LEU A 347 -13.07 -10.37 -18.55
N GLY A 348 -13.70 -11.11 -17.64
CA GLY A 348 -14.41 -10.55 -16.49
C GLY A 348 -13.47 -9.73 -15.57
N VAL A 349 -12.27 -10.26 -15.27
CA VAL A 349 -11.25 -9.56 -14.50
C VAL A 349 -10.68 -8.39 -15.28
N GLY A 350 -10.24 -8.60 -16.52
CA GLY A 350 -9.58 -7.59 -17.33
C GLY A 350 -10.49 -6.39 -17.65
N LEU A 351 -11.70 -6.65 -18.11
CA LEU A 351 -12.68 -5.59 -18.41
C LEU A 351 -13.27 -5.00 -17.12
N GLY A 352 -13.43 -5.79 -16.06
CA GLY A 352 -13.81 -5.31 -14.74
C GLY A 352 -12.81 -4.27 -14.22
N LEU A 353 -11.52 -4.57 -14.24
CA LEU A 353 -10.46 -3.61 -13.89
C LEU A 353 -10.46 -2.40 -14.84
N LEU A 354 -10.38 -2.63 -16.14
CA LEU A 354 -10.18 -1.55 -17.11
C LEU A 354 -11.42 -0.66 -17.25
N LEU A 355 -12.57 -1.24 -17.59
CA LEU A 355 -13.80 -0.48 -17.82
C LEU A 355 -14.56 -0.21 -16.52
N GLY A 356 -14.64 -1.21 -15.65
CA GLY A 356 -15.39 -1.12 -14.41
C GLY A 356 -14.86 -0.06 -13.46
N LYS A 357 -13.54 -0.02 -13.24
CA LYS A 357 -12.90 1.00 -12.40
C LYS A 357 -13.08 2.41 -13.00
N ILE A 358 -12.90 2.56 -14.31
CA ILE A 358 -13.04 3.85 -14.96
C ILE A 358 -14.49 4.34 -14.86
N ILE A 359 -15.46 3.53 -15.26
CA ILE A 359 -16.88 3.87 -15.19
C ILE A 359 -17.30 4.12 -13.74
N GLY A 360 -16.85 3.28 -12.82
CA GLY A 360 -17.18 3.37 -11.40
C GLY A 360 -16.61 4.64 -10.76
N ILE A 361 -15.30 4.82 -10.83
CA ILE A 361 -14.63 5.93 -10.16
C ILE A 361 -14.96 7.26 -10.85
N PHE A 362 -14.67 7.36 -12.14
CA PHE A 362 -14.91 8.59 -12.90
C PHE A 362 -16.41 8.90 -13.03
N GLY A 363 -17.22 7.91 -13.42
CA GLY A 363 -18.64 8.10 -13.67
C GLY A 363 -19.40 8.51 -12.41
N LEU A 364 -19.25 7.77 -11.29
CA LEU A 364 -19.96 8.11 -10.04
C LEU A 364 -19.41 9.40 -9.41
N SER A 365 -18.10 9.68 -9.50
CA SER A 365 -17.56 10.97 -9.05
C SER A 365 -18.14 12.14 -9.85
N MET A 366 -18.22 12.04 -11.17
CA MET A 366 -18.82 13.08 -12.02
C MET A 366 -20.32 13.22 -11.80
N LEU A 367 -21.03 12.12 -11.58
CA LEU A 367 -22.44 12.13 -11.24
C LEU A 367 -22.67 12.85 -9.90
N GLY A 368 -21.88 12.55 -8.87
CA GLY A 368 -21.97 13.20 -7.56
C GLY A 368 -21.69 14.72 -7.66
N ILE A 369 -20.71 15.14 -8.46
CA ILE A 369 -20.45 16.57 -8.74
C ILE A 369 -21.64 17.20 -9.44
N LYS A 370 -22.22 16.55 -10.46
CA LYS A 370 -23.40 17.04 -11.18
C LYS A 370 -24.63 17.15 -10.27
N MET A 371 -24.79 16.21 -9.34
CA MET A 371 -25.84 16.23 -8.32
C MET A 371 -25.54 17.22 -7.17
N LYS A 372 -24.40 17.91 -7.20
CA LYS A 372 -23.97 18.87 -6.16
C LYS A 372 -23.78 18.24 -4.77
N LEU A 373 -23.50 16.94 -4.69
CA LEU A 373 -23.21 16.26 -3.43
C LEU A 373 -21.86 16.68 -2.87
N PHE A 374 -20.90 16.97 -3.73
CA PHE A 374 -19.57 17.48 -3.43
C PHE A 374 -19.01 18.27 -4.61
N ALA A 375 -18.01 19.12 -4.33
CA ALA A 375 -17.33 19.91 -5.36
C ALA A 375 -16.06 19.18 -5.85
N MET A 376 -15.66 19.48 -7.09
CA MET A 376 -14.33 19.07 -7.59
C MET A 376 -13.24 19.74 -6.74
N PRO A 377 -12.27 19.02 -6.20
CA PRO A 377 -11.15 19.60 -5.46
C PRO A 377 -10.38 20.63 -6.31
N VAL A 378 -9.90 21.68 -5.65
CA VAL A 378 -9.12 22.74 -6.33
C VAL A 378 -7.86 22.13 -6.96
N GLY A 379 -7.59 22.42 -8.22
CA GLY A 379 -6.47 21.86 -8.98
C GLY A 379 -6.73 20.51 -9.65
N LEU A 380 -7.92 19.91 -9.47
CA LEU A 380 -8.40 18.80 -10.27
C LEU A 380 -9.31 19.30 -11.40
N ASN A 381 -9.28 18.58 -12.52
CA ASN A 381 -10.28 18.69 -13.59
C ASN A 381 -10.73 17.30 -14.03
N ALA A 382 -11.78 17.24 -14.85
CA ALA A 382 -12.35 15.97 -15.29
C ALA A 382 -11.34 15.07 -16.03
N ARG A 383 -10.36 15.63 -16.75
CA ARG A 383 -9.34 14.86 -17.48
C ARG A 383 -8.30 14.25 -16.53
N LEU A 384 -7.90 15.00 -15.51
CA LEU A 384 -7.02 14.48 -14.46
C LEU A 384 -7.72 13.40 -13.64
N LEU A 385 -9.01 13.59 -13.34
CA LEU A 385 -9.82 12.58 -12.66
C LEU A 385 -9.95 11.30 -13.50
N LEU A 386 -10.17 11.43 -14.82
CA LEU A 386 -10.16 10.28 -15.72
C LEU A 386 -8.80 9.56 -15.72
N GLY A 387 -7.70 10.30 -15.79
CA GLY A 387 -6.35 9.72 -15.73
C GLY A 387 -6.08 8.97 -14.42
N ILE A 388 -6.57 9.50 -13.29
CA ILE A 388 -6.50 8.80 -11.98
C ILE A 388 -7.37 7.56 -11.96
N SER A 389 -8.55 7.58 -12.56
CA SER A 389 -9.41 6.39 -12.62
C SER A 389 -8.75 5.25 -13.40
N PHE A 390 -7.94 5.59 -14.43
CA PHE A 390 -7.07 4.61 -15.09
C PHE A 390 -5.96 4.11 -14.15
N LEU A 391 -5.27 4.97 -13.40
CA LEU A 391 -4.25 4.52 -12.45
C LEU A 391 -4.85 3.64 -11.33
N ALA A 392 -6.05 3.96 -10.86
CA ALA A 392 -6.76 3.15 -9.88
C ALA A 392 -7.25 1.80 -10.44
N ALA A 393 -7.29 1.64 -11.76
CA ALA A 393 -7.56 0.36 -12.42
C ALA A 393 -6.34 -0.59 -12.47
N ILE A 394 -5.18 -0.16 -11.96
CA ILE A 394 -4.02 -1.04 -11.72
C ILE A 394 -4.32 -1.89 -10.49
N GLY A 395 -4.77 -3.12 -10.71
CA GLY A 395 -5.10 -4.05 -9.62
C GLY A 395 -3.91 -4.87 -9.12
N PHE A 396 -3.00 -5.17 -10.00
CA PHE A 396 -1.78 -5.97 -9.92
C PHE A 396 -1.64 -6.83 -8.65
N THR A 397 -0.80 -6.44 -7.65
CA THR A 397 -0.53 -7.29 -6.48
C THR A 397 -1.77 -7.56 -5.63
N MET A 398 -2.65 -6.57 -5.47
CA MET A 398 -3.88 -6.73 -4.69
C MET A 398 -4.88 -7.66 -5.40
N SER A 399 -5.03 -7.53 -6.72
CA SER A 399 -5.87 -8.46 -7.50
C SER A 399 -5.27 -9.87 -7.52
N LEU A 400 -3.93 -10.03 -7.59
CA LEU A 400 -3.26 -11.33 -7.48
C LEU A 400 -3.47 -11.96 -6.11
N PHE A 401 -3.47 -11.16 -5.04
CA PHE A 401 -3.77 -11.63 -3.70
C PHE A 401 -5.21 -12.17 -3.59
N ILE A 402 -6.20 -11.39 -4.05
CA ILE A 402 -7.59 -11.86 -4.03
C ILE A 402 -7.77 -13.08 -4.94
N ASN A 403 -7.09 -13.14 -6.09
CA ASN A 403 -7.08 -14.29 -6.97
C ASN A 403 -6.62 -15.58 -6.27
N SER A 404 -5.57 -15.50 -5.46
CA SER A 404 -5.07 -16.64 -4.69
C SER A 404 -6.03 -17.13 -3.60
N LEU A 405 -7.01 -16.29 -3.21
CA LEU A 405 -8.05 -16.63 -2.23
C LEU A 405 -9.37 -17.08 -2.89
N ALA A 406 -9.64 -16.56 -4.09
CA ALA A 406 -10.91 -16.77 -4.79
C ALA A 406 -10.99 -18.14 -5.46
N PHE A 407 -9.89 -18.70 -5.91
CA PHE A 407 -9.86 -19.92 -6.70
C PHE A 407 -8.96 -21.00 -6.10
N GLU A 408 -9.47 -22.20 -6.01
CA GLU A 408 -8.71 -23.41 -5.70
C GLU A 408 -8.11 -24.01 -6.98
N THR A 409 -8.85 -23.96 -8.09
CA THR A 409 -8.44 -24.51 -9.39
C THR A 409 -7.41 -23.63 -10.08
N VAL A 410 -6.25 -24.20 -10.40
CA VAL A 410 -5.10 -23.52 -11.01
C VAL A 410 -5.47 -22.83 -12.32
N ILE A 411 -6.31 -23.45 -13.16
CA ILE A 411 -6.69 -22.88 -14.46
C ILE A 411 -7.39 -21.52 -14.32
N TYR A 412 -8.31 -21.38 -13.35
CA TYR A 412 -8.97 -20.09 -13.09
C TYR A 412 -8.01 -19.06 -12.54
N GLN A 413 -7.06 -19.48 -11.68
CA GLN A 413 -6.00 -18.59 -11.20
C GLN A 413 -5.15 -18.04 -12.34
N GLU A 414 -4.72 -18.90 -13.29
CA GLU A 414 -3.91 -18.50 -14.43
C GLU A 414 -4.69 -17.58 -15.40
N GLN A 415 -5.96 -17.90 -15.69
CA GLN A 415 -6.84 -17.05 -16.50
C GLN A 415 -7.00 -15.65 -15.86
N ALA A 416 -7.27 -15.59 -14.57
CA ALA A 416 -7.39 -14.31 -13.85
C ALA A 416 -6.09 -13.52 -13.86
N LYS A 417 -4.91 -14.15 -13.65
CA LYS A 417 -3.61 -13.52 -13.74
C LYS A 417 -3.39 -12.84 -15.09
N MET A 418 -3.76 -13.50 -16.20
CA MET A 418 -3.67 -12.91 -17.54
C MET A 418 -4.51 -11.62 -17.62
N GLY A 419 -5.76 -11.66 -17.17
CA GLY A 419 -6.63 -10.48 -17.11
C GLY A 419 -6.06 -9.35 -16.27
N ILE A 420 -5.53 -9.67 -15.06
CA ILE A 420 -4.92 -8.71 -14.13
C ILE A 420 -3.72 -8.02 -14.77
N LEU A 421 -2.77 -8.80 -15.33
CA LEU A 421 -1.53 -8.27 -15.88
C LEU A 421 -1.77 -7.35 -17.07
N LEU A 422 -2.62 -7.79 -18.02
CA LEU A 422 -2.97 -7.00 -19.19
C LEU A 422 -3.72 -5.72 -18.83
N ALA A 423 -4.74 -5.81 -17.98
CA ALA A 423 -5.49 -4.63 -17.53
C ALA A 423 -4.60 -3.64 -16.79
N SER A 424 -3.73 -4.12 -15.88
CA SER A 424 -2.81 -3.27 -15.11
C SER A 424 -1.81 -2.54 -16.02
N LEU A 425 -1.25 -3.23 -17.03
CA LEU A 425 -0.32 -2.64 -17.98
C LEU A 425 -1.01 -1.55 -18.83
N ILE A 426 -2.17 -1.87 -19.42
CA ILE A 426 -2.93 -0.93 -20.25
C ILE A 426 -3.36 0.28 -19.42
N SER A 427 -3.85 0.07 -18.20
CA SER A 427 -4.30 1.11 -17.28
C SER A 427 -3.15 2.04 -16.88
N GLY A 428 -2.00 1.48 -16.54
CA GLY A 428 -0.80 2.24 -16.16
C GLY A 428 -0.31 3.14 -17.28
N LEU A 429 -0.15 2.59 -18.48
CA LEU A 429 0.31 3.33 -19.66
C LEU A 429 -0.69 4.42 -20.08
N THR A 430 -1.97 4.10 -20.07
CA THR A 430 -3.04 5.04 -20.47
C THR A 430 -3.18 6.16 -19.44
N GLY A 431 -3.25 5.82 -18.13
CA GLY A 431 -3.34 6.79 -17.05
C GLY A 431 -2.15 7.74 -17.02
N TYR A 432 -0.92 7.21 -17.11
CA TYR A 432 0.30 8.02 -17.24
C TYR A 432 0.22 9.00 -18.42
N SER A 433 -0.16 8.50 -19.61
CA SER A 433 -0.19 9.31 -20.82
C SER A 433 -1.25 10.42 -20.75
N LEU A 434 -2.44 10.13 -20.21
CA LEU A 434 -3.52 11.11 -20.04
C LEU A 434 -3.13 12.22 -19.06
N ILE A 435 -2.60 11.86 -17.89
CA ILE A 435 -2.17 12.82 -16.86
C ILE A 435 -1.03 13.68 -17.42
N LYS A 436 -0.02 13.06 -18.05
CA LYS A 436 1.11 13.79 -18.66
C LYS A 436 0.66 14.82 -19.69
N ARG A 437 -0.27 14.42 -20.57
CA ARG A 437 -0.80 15.33 -21.61
C ARG A 437 -1.54 16.50 -20.99
N GLU A 438 -2.32 16.26 -19.94
CA GLU A 438 -3.09 17.33 -19.29
C GLU A 438 -2.20 18.28 -18.49
N LEU A 439 -1.20 17.75 -17.75
CA LEU A 439 -0.21 18.58 -17.07
C LEU A 439 0.58 19.48 -18.04
N ASN A 440 1.01 18.95 -19.18
CA ASN A 440 1.69 19.73 -20.21
C ASN A 440 0.81 20.84 -20.80
N LYS A 441 -0.53 20.62 -20.89
CA LYS A 441 -1.47 21.68 -21.33
C LYS A 441 -1.62 22.76 -20.28
N LEU A 442 -1.71 22.37 -19.00
CA LEU A 442 -1.84 23.32 -17.90
C LEU A 442 -0.58 24.19 -17.75
N GLU A 443 0.61 23.60 -17.89
CA GLU A 443 1.88 24.35 -17.90
C GLU A 443 1.92 25.39 -19.02
N LYS A 444 1.58 24.99 -20.26
CA LYS A 444 1.54 25.92 -21.40
C LYS A 444 0.51 27.04 -21.24
N ALA A 445 -0.62 26.77 -20.58
CA ALA A 445 -1.63 27.78 -20.30
C ALA A 445 -1.20 28.79 -19.22
N THR A 446 -0.24 28.43 -18.35
CA THR A 446 0.28 29.28 -17.26
C THR A 446 1.53 30.05 -17.68
N GLU A 447 2.21 29.67 -18.77
CA GLU A 447 3.36 30.41 -19.32
C GLU A 447 2.90 31.70 -19.96
N THR A 448 3.23 32.85 -19.35
CA THR A 448 3.03 34.18 -19.94
C THR A 448 3.92 34.38 -21.16
N PRO A 449 3.54 35.23 -22.16
CA PRO A 449 4.38 35.50 -23.34
C PRO A 449 5.82 35.90 -23.04
N GLU A 450 6.07 36.58 -21.94
CA GLU A 450 7.43 36.95 -21.48
C GLU A 450 8.29 35.74 -21.03
N MET A 451 7.68 34.68 -20.50
CA MET A 451 8.40 33.47 -20.13
C MET A 451 8.75 32.59 -21.35
N LEU A 452 7.92 32.62 -22.38
CA LEU A 452 8.19 31.92 -23.66
C LEU A 452 9.36 32.55 -24.39
N ASP A 453 9.46 33.88 -24.45
CA ASP A 453 10.57 34.62 -25.08
C ASP A 453 11.92 34.36 -24.36
N LYS A 454 11.92 34.22 -23.00
CA LYS A 454 13.13 33.86 -22.24
C LYS A 454 13.57 32.41 -22.49
N LYS A 455 12.65 31.45 -22.68
CA LYS A 455 12.98 30.05 -22.99
C LYS A 455 13.53 29.88 -24.40
N GLU A 456 12.99 30.60 -25.37
CA GLU A 456 13.52 30.59 -26.75
C GLU A 456 14.92 31.21 -26.82
N LYS A 457 15.13 32.37 -26.19
CA LYS A 457 16.47 33.02 -26.12
C LYS A 457 17.49 32.19 -25.35
N GLY A 458 17.10 31.42 -24.32
CA GLY A 458 17.99 30.49 -23.61
C GLY A 458 18.40 29.26 -24.40
N LYS A 459 17.58 28.82 -25.38
CA LYS A 459 17.94 27.71 -26.28
C LYS A 459 18.91 28.09 -27.38
N VAL A 460 18.92 29.38 -27.77
CA VAL A 460 19.83 29.90 -28.83
C VAL A 460 21.25 30.13 -28.28
N LEU A 461 21.45 30.17 -26.95
CA LEU A 461 22.75 30.39 -26.29
C LEU A 461 23.48 29.08 -25.91
N VAL A 462 22.91 27.91 -26.16
CA VAL A 462 23.48 26.58 -25.81
C VAL A 462 23.59 25.67 -27.05
N GLY A 463 23.41 26.20 -28.25
CA GLY A 463 23.59 25.52 -29.53
C GLY A 463 24.92 25.81 -30.20
#